data_daea3d24dee8e4b57cb3d48595d738bb
#
_entry.id   daea3d24dee8e4b57cb3d48595d738bb
#
_cell.length_a   1.000
_cell.length_b   1.000
_cell.length_c   1.000
_cell.angle_alpha   90.00
_cell.angle_beta   90.00
_cell.angle_gamma   90.00
#
_symmetry.space_group_name_H-M   'P 1'
#
loop_
_entity.id
_entity.type
_entity.pdbx_description
1 polymer ?
#
loop_
_entity_poly.entity_id
_entity_poly.type
_entity_poly.pdbx_seq_one_letter_code
_entity_poly.pdbx_strand_id
1 'polypeptide(L)'
;MSKPVTEIDMRFSDPAAVATGWDETRRVLEAAELFWISTVRGDGRPHVTPLVAVWLDGALHFSTGGTEQKAVNLKSNPHVVLTTGCNRWDEGLDVMVEGDAVRLTDNKMLERLAQAWATKWDGRWQYEVHSGAFHHRGGAALVFSVKPTKILAFAKGKFSHTRHRF
;
A
#
# COMPACT_ATOMS: atom_id res chain seq x y z
N MET A 1 -9.13 6.04 -13.51
CA MET A 1 -8.70 4.61 -13.48
C MET A 1 -9.88 3.74 -13.87
N SER A 2 -9.70 2.75 -14.73
CA SER A 2 -10.72 1.74 -15.01
C SER A 2 -11.00 0.94 -13.73
N LYS A 3 -12.28 0.55 -13.50
CA LYS A 3 -12.61 -0.37 -12.41
C LYS A 3 -11.90 -1.70 -12.65
N PRO A 4 -11.35 -2.34 -11.62
CA PRO A 4 -10.75 -3.67 -11.76
C PRO A 4 -11.82 -4.74 -12.06
N VAL A 5 -11.38 -5.85 -12.63
CA VAL A 5 -12.18 -7.08 -12.66
C VAL A 5 -12.18 -7.67 -11.25
N THR A 6 -13.38 -7.85 -10.68
CA THR A 6 -13.57 -8.37 -9.31
C THR A 6 -14.09 -9.79 -9.38
N GLU A 7 -13.41 -10.72 -8.73
CA GLU A 7 -13.73 -12.14 -8.68
C GLU A 7 -13.67 -12.68 -7.26
N ILE A 8 -14.60 -13.55 -6.88
CA ILE A 8 -14.51 -14.33 -5.64
C ILE A 8 -13.83 -15.68 -5.91
N ASP A 9 -12.95 -16.10 -5.02
CA ASP A 9 -12.36 -17.43 -5.06
C ASP A 9 -13.17 -18.38 -4.16
N MET A 10 -14.12 -19.10 -4.77
CA MET A 10 -15.02 -20.01 -4.05
C MET A 10 -14.32 -21.22 -3.41
N ARG A 11 -13.05 -21.49 -3.78
CA ARG A 11 -12.28 -22.59 -3.15
C ARG A 11 -11.96 -22.30 -1.70
N PHE A 12 -11.90 -21.01 -1.33
CA PHE A 12 -11.49 -20.50 0.00
C PHE A 12 -12.54 -19.56 0.61
N SER A 13 -13.75 -19.57 0.11
CA SER A 13 -14.85 -18.73 0.58
C SER A 13 -15.99 -19.56 1.11
N ASP A 14 -16.78 -19.01 2.03
CA ASP A 14 -18.02 -19.63 2.45
C ASP A 14 -18.96 -19.80 1.25
N PRO A 15 -19.74 -20.89 1.19
CA PRO A 15 -20.62 -21.16 0.04
C PRO A 15 -21.64 -20.05 -0.26
N ALA A 16 -22.04 -19.28 0.76
CA ALA A 16 -22.97 -18.15 0.65
C ALA A 16 -22.27 -16.78 0.61
N ALA A 17 -20.93 -16.74 0.53
CA ALA A 17 -20.19 -15.50 0.48
C ALA A 17 -20.36 -14.81 -0.88
N VAL A 18 -20.26 -13.50 -0.87
CA VAL A 18 -20.20 -12.66 -2.07
C VAL A 18 -18.86 -11.95 -2.12
N ALA A 19 -18.43 -11.59 -3.33
CA ALA A 19 -17.19 -10.83 -3.50
C ALA A 19 -17.28 -9.48 -2.79
N THR A 20 -16.22 -9.09 -2.09
CA THR A 20 -16.07 -7.72 -1.58
C THR A 20 -16.00 -6.76 -2.75
N GLY A 21 -16.86 -5.74 -2.77
CA GLY A 21 -16.90 -4.76 -3.85
C GLY A 21 -15.63 -3.90 -3.92
N TRP A 22 -15.26 -3.46 -5.12
CA TRP A 22 -14.10 -2.58 -5.29
C TRP A 22 -14.18 -1.29 -4.47
N ASP A 23 -15.34 -0.65 -4.41
CA ASP A 23 -15.50 0.59 -3.66
C ASP A 23 -15.33 0.41 -2.14
N GLU A 24 -15.65 -0.77 -1.61
CA GLU A 24 -15.39 -1.13 -0.21
C GLU A 24 -13.90 -1.35 0.04
N THR A 25 -13.25 -2.15 -0.81
CA THR A 25 -11.80 -2.39 -0.74
C THR A 25 -11.02 -1.07 -0.85
N ARG A 26 -11.40 -0.19 -1.78
CA ARG A 26 -10.78 1.12 -1.96
C ARG A 26 -10.91 1.99 -0.72
N ARG A 27 -12.09 2.04 -0.09
CA ARG A 27 -12.29 2.80 1.16
C ARG A 27 -11.36 2.33 2.28
N VAL A 28 -11.10 1.03 2.38
CA VAL A 28 -10.11 0.51 3.34
C VAL A 28 -8.71 1.03 3.04
N LEU A 29 -8.28 1.02 1.76
CA LEU A 29 -6.97 1.54 1.35
C LEU A 29 -6.83 3.05 1.60
N GLU A 30 -7.89 3.82 1.36
CA GLU A 30 -7.92 5.27 1.60
C GLU A 30 -7.87 5.62 3.09
N ALA A 31 -8.59 4.86 3.92
CA ALA A 31 -8.73 5.13 5.35
C ALA A 31 -7.59 4.56 6.20
N ALA A 32 -6.92 3.49 5.76
CA ALA A 32 -5.91 2.80 6.56
C ALA A 32 -4.74 3.71 6.91
N GLU A 33 -4.46 3.86 8.20
CA GLU A 33 -3.35 4.67 8.72
C GLU A 33 -2.00 3.94 8.65
N LEU A 34 -2.02 2.62 8.74
CA LEU A 34 -0.83 1.78 8.79
C LEU A 34 -0.91 0.67 7.75
N PHE A 35 0.22 0.42 7.11
CA PHE A 35 0.45 -0.72 6.24
C PHE A 35 1.71 -1.47 6.69
N TRP A 36 1.74 -2.76 6.40
CA TRP A 36 2.93 -3.59 6.48
C TRP A 36 3.44 -3.81 5.07
N ILE A 37 4.66 -3.33 4.78
CA ILE A 37 5.30 -3.60 3.49
C ILE A 37 6.20 -4.82 3.59
N SER A 38 6.00 -5.75 2.67
CA SER A 38 6.88 -6.89 2.45
C SER A 38 7.80 -6.61 1.26
N THR A 39 9.09 -6.75 1.48
CA THR A 39 10.15 -6.67 0.46
C THR A 39 11.03 -7.92 0.54
N VAL A 40 11.90 -8.16 -0.44
CA VAL A 40 12.76 -9.36 -0.47
C VAL A 40 14.21 -8.94 -0.42
N ARG A 41 14.97 -9.51 0.50
CA ARG A 41 16.44 -9.33 0.60
C ARG A 41 17.16 -10.04 -0.55
N GLY A 42 18.41 -9.66 -0.80
CA GLY A 42 19.21 -10.28 -1.85
C GLY A 42 19.45 -11.80 -1.66
N ASP A 43 19.31 -12.32 -0.45
CA ASP A 43 19.37 -13.76 -0.12
C ASP A 43 18.02 -14.48 -0.25
N GLY A 44 16.98 -13.78 -0.73
CA GLY A 44 15.61 -14.30 -0.87
C GLY A 44 14.75 -14.25 0.39
N ARG A 45 15.29 -13.80 1.53
CA ARG A 45 14.53 -13.71 2.78
C ARG A 45 13.50 -12.58 2.72
N PRO A 46 12.23 -12.83 3.03
CA PRO A 46 11.25 -11.78 3.20
C PRO A 46 11.62 -10.81 4.33
N HIS A 47 11.37 -9.53 4.11
CA HIS A 47 11.57 -8.47 5.09
C HIS A 47 10.29 -7.64 5.19
N VAL A 48 9.71 -7.56 6.38
CA VAL A 48 8.44 -6.90 6.64
C VAL A 48 8.63 -5.80 7.67
N THR A 49 8.10 -4.60 7.37
CA THR A 49 8.09 -3.46 8.31
C THR A 49 6.79 -2.68 8.21
N PRO A 50 6.32 -2.06 9.32
CA PRO A 50 5.21 -1.13 9.26
C PRO A 50 5.62 0.19 8.62
N LEU A 51 4.68 0.86 7.97
CA LEU A 51 4.84 2.21 7.45
C LEU A 51 3.49 2.90 7.25
N VAL A 52 3.52 4.22 7.13
CA VAL A 52 2.38 5.02 6.71
C VAL A 52 2.37 5.15 5.18
N ALA A 53 1.18 5.04 4.57
CA ALA A 53 1.02 5.18 3.12
C ALA A 53 -0.26 5.92 2.78
N VAL A 54 -0.30 6.54 1.61
CA VAL A 54 -1.51 7.18 1.06
C VAL A 54 -1.93 6.49 -0.23
N TRP A 55 -3.24 6.33 -0.39
CA TRP A 55 -3.86 5.95 -1.65
C TRP A 55 -4.19 7.22 -2.43
N LEU A 56 -3.56 7.41 -3.58
CA LEU A 56 -3.79 8.55 -4.46
C LEU A 56 -3.65 8.12 -5.92
N ASP A 57 -4.53 8.63 -6.79
CA ASP A 57 -4.50 8.36 -8.23
C ASP A 57 -4.43 6.88 -8.60
N GLY A 58 -5.01 6.03 -7.72
CA GLY A 58 -5.08 4.59 -7.94
C GLY A 58 -3.79 3.83 -7.67
N ALA A 59 -2.91 4.36 -6.86
CA ALA A 59 -1.70 3.72 -6.38
C ALA A 59 -1.52 3.96 -4.87
N LEU A 60 -0.81 3.06 -4.20
CA LEU A 60 -0.28 3.31 -2.86
C LEU A 60 1.08 4.01 -2.97
N HIS A 61 1.26 5.02 -2.14
CA HIS A 61 2.51 5.76 -2.07
C HIS A 61 3.07 5.68 -0.65
N PHE A 62 4.37 5.44 -0.53
CA PHE A 62 5.08 5.41 0.74
C PHE A 62 6.43 6.10 0.65
N SER A 63 7.00 6.45 1.79
CA SER A 63 8.35 7.00 1.88
C SER A 63 9.24 6.17 2.80
N THR A 64 10.56 6.22 2.58
CA THR A 64 11.54 5.50 3.37
C THR A 64 12.91 6.18 3.30
N GLY A 65 13.67 6.15 4.37
CA GLY A 65 15.08 6.57 4.37
C GLY A 65 15.91 5.70 3.43
N GLY A 66 16.83 6.32 2.69
CA GLY A 66 17.63 5.62 1.65
C GLY A 66 18.53 4.50 2.15
N THR A 67 18.82 4.44 3.45
CA THR A 67 19.65 3.42 4.11
C THR A 67 18.83 2.34 4.81
N GLU A 68 17.51 2.50 4.89
CA GLU A 68 16.66 1.48 5.49
C GLU A 68 16.63 0.20 4.64
N GLN A 69 16.51 -0.95 5.30
CA GLN A 69 16.60 -2.27 4.64
C GLN A 69 15.62 -2.41 3.46
N LYS A 70 14.38 -1.90 3.59
CA LYS A 70 13.42 -1.93 2.48
C LYS A 70 13.90 -1.12 1.27
N ALA A 71 14.51 0.06 1.49
CA ALA A 71 15.08 0.85 0.41
C ALA A 71 16.27 0.13 -0.26
N VAL A 72 17.08 -0.55 0.53
CA VAL A 72 18.19 -1.38 0.01
C VAL A 72 17.65 -2.53 -0.84
N ASN A 73 16.62 -3.23 -0.38
CA ASN A 73 15.99 -4.33 -1.11
C ASN A 73 15.43 -3.85 -2.46
N LEU A 74 14.77 -2.69 -2.49
CA LEU A 74 14.13 -2.13 -3.68
C LEU A 74 15.13 -1.70 -4.78
N LYS A 75 16.42 -1.61 -4.49
CA LYS A 75 17.44 -1.36 -5.52
C LYS A 75 17.59 -2.52 -6.50
N SER A 76 17.33 -3.74 -6.06
CA SER A 76 17.50 -4.96 -6.85
C SER A 76 16.19 -5.70 -7.13
N ASN A 77 15.17 -5.52 -6.31
CA ASN A 77 13.88 -6.19 -6.46
C ASN A 77 12.73 -5.23 -6.14
N PRO A 78 11.98 -4.75 -7.16
CA PRO A 78 10.90 -3.81 -6.97
C PRO A 78 9.59 -4.46 -6.47
N HIS A 79 9.48 -5.80 -6.48
CA HIS A 79 8.28 -6.52 -6.11
C HIS A 79 7.95 -6.34 -4.63
N VAL A 80 6.74 -5.87 -4.34
CA VAL A 80 6.27 -5.63 -2.98
C VAL A 80 4.85 -6.11 -2.76
N VAL A 81 4.53 -6.36 -1.50
CA VAL A 81 3.15 -6.48 -1.02
C VAL A 81 2.97 -5.48 0.11
N LEU A 82 1.93 -4.64 0.03
CA LEU A 82 1.48 -3.82 1.15
C LEU A 82 0.19 -4.40 1.71
N THR A 83 0.17 -4.64 3.00
CA THR A 83 -0.97 -5.25 3.70
C THR A 83 -1.51 -4.31 4.75
N THR A 84 -2.83 -4.19 4.83
CA THR A 84 -3.54 -3.53 5.93
C THR A 84 -4.75 -4.35 6.34
N GLY A 85 -5.28 -4.11 7.52
CA GLY A 85 -6.43 -4.82 8.05
C GLY A 85 -6.54 -4.65 9.56
N CYS A 86 -7.37 -5.47 10.20
CA CYS A 86 -7.50 -5.48 11.66
C CYS A 86 -7.09 -6.85 12.25
N ASN A 87 -6.53 -6.84 13.46
CA ASN A 87 -6.08 -8.06 14.17
C ASN A 87 -7.22 -8.85 14.84
N ARG A 88 -8.44 -8.76 14.28
CA ARG A 88 -9.56 -9.63 14.68
C ARG A 88 -9.67 -10.76 13.67
N TRP A 89 -9.89 -11.99 14.13
CA TRP A 89 -9.95 -13.14 13.23
C TRP A 89 -11.33 -13.31 12.57
N ASP A 90 -12.38 -12.80 13.20
CA ASP A 90 -13.79 -13.03 12.90
C ASP A 90 -14.53 -11.80 12.36
N GLU A 91 -13.86 -10.66 12.24
CA GLU A 91 -14.46 -9.42 11.71
C GLU A 91 -13.45 -8.56 10.96
N GLY A 92 -13.94 -7.71 10.08
CA GLY A 92 -13.15 -6.74 9.30
C GLY A 92 -12.74 -7.26 7.92
N LEU A 93 -11.94 -6.46 7.26
CA LEU A 93 -11.45 -6.71 5.91
C LEU A 93 -9.93 -6.55 5.90
N ASP A 94 -9.20 -7.62 5.59
CA ASP A 94 -7.76 -7.55 5.35
C ASP A 94 -7.53 -7.36 3.84
N VAL A 95 -6.65 -6.42 3.49
CA VAL A 95 -6.37 -6.05 2.10
C VAL A 95 -4.88 -6.14 1.83
N MET A 96 -4.52 -6.83 0.74
CA MET A 96 -3.15 -6.98 0.26
C MET A 96 -3.04 -6.39 -1.14
N VAL A 97 -2.11 -5.49 -1.33
CA VAL A 97 -1.81 -4.83 -2.62
C VAL A 97 -0.48 -5.36 -3.14
N GLU A 98 -0.52 -6.08 -4.26
CA GLU A 98 0.67 -6.55 -4.98
C GLU A 98 1.00 -5.60 -6.13
N GLY A 99 2.28 -5.28 -6.30
CA GLY A 99 2.76 -4.44 -7.38
C GLY A 99 4.27 -4.18 -7.29
N ASP A 100 4.76 -3.33 -8.17
CA ASP A 100 6.16 -2.91 -8.19
C ASP A 100 6.30 -1.51 -7.58
N ALA A 101 7.27 -1.36 -6.70
CA ALA A 101 7.62 -0.08 -6.11
C ALA A 101 8.49 0.73 -7.09
N VAL A 102 7.92 1.80 -7.64
CA VAL A 102 8.60 2.69 -8.58
C VAL A 102 8.96 4.00 -7.87
N ARG A 103 10.23 4.38 -7.95
CA ARG A 103 10.73 5.62 -7.38
C ARG A 103 10.10 6.84 -8.04
N LEU A 104 9.58 7.78 -7.25
CA LEU A 104 9.09 9.07 -7.70
C LEU A 104 10.13 10.16 -7.42
N THR A 105 10.38 11.01 -8.42
CA THR A 105 11.33 12.15 -8.32
C THR A 105 10.75 13.45 -8.88
N ASP A 106 9.57 13.44 -9.50
CA ASP A 106 8.90 14.63 -9.97
C ASP A 106 8.38 15.47 -8.80
N ASN A 107 8.91 16.67 -8.63
CA ASN A 107 8.59 17.52 -7.49
C ASN A 107 7.11 17.91 -7.44
N LYS A 108 6.41 18.10 -8.58
CA LYS A 108 4.99 18.45 -8.58
C LYS A 108 4.14 17.30 -8.03
N MET A 109 4.47 16.06 -8.41
CA MET A 109 3.80 14.88 -7.86
C MET A 109 4.13 14.71 -6.38
N LEU A 110 5.38 14.93 -5.97
CA LEU A 110 5.79 14.87 -4.57
C LEU A 110 5.08 15.92 -3.71
N GLU A 111 4.87 17.13 -4.19
CA GLU A 111 4.11 18.19 -3.50
C GLU A 111 2.65 17.77 -3.28
N ARG A 112 2.00 17.20 -4.31
CA ARG A 112 0.64 16.63 -4.17
C ARG A 112 0.58 15.52 -3.12
N LEU A 113 1.58 14.65 -3.10
CA LEU A 113 1.69 13.59 -2.10
C LEU A 113 1.94 14.15 -0.70
N ALA A 114 2.85 15.12 -0.53
CA ALA A 114 3.09 15.78 0.74
C ALA A 114 1.81 16.38 1.32
N GLN A 115 1.00 17.04 0.47
CA GLN A 115 -0.31 17.55 0.87
C GLN A 115 -1.28 16.43 1.27
N ALA A 116 -1.29 15.30 0.55
CA ALA A 116 -2.13 14.14 0.90
C ALA A 116 -1.73 13.53 2.26
N TRP A 117 -0.42 13.46 2.58
CA TRP A 117 0.06 13.07 3.91
C TRP A 117 -0.39 14.05 4.98
N ALA A 118 -0.17 15.35 4.78
CA ALA A 118 -0.57 16.36 5.75
C ALA A 118 -2.07 16.31 6.05
N THR A 119 -2.91 16.16 5.02
CA THR A 119 -4.36 16.07 5.15
C THR A 119 -4.79 14.79 5.91
N LYS A 120 -4.22 13.64 5.56
CA LYS A 120 -4.63 12.35 6.13
C LYS A 120 -4.35 12.24 7.63
N TRP A 121 -3.30 12.89 8.14
CA TRP A 121 -2.89 12.83 9.54
C TRP A 121 -2.96 14.19 10.25
N ASP A 122 -3.85 15.09 9.84
CA ASP A 122 -4.10 16.39 10.50
C ASP A 122 -2.81 17.19 10.75
N GLY A 123 -1.93 17.26 9.77
CA GLY A 123 -0.67 17.98 9.82
C GLY A 123 0.44 17.32 10.65
N ARG A 124 0.23 16.12 11.20
CA ARG A 124 1.28 15.39 11.96
C ARG A 124 2.43 14.91 11.08
N TRP A 125 2.16 14.66 9.78
CA TRP A 125 3.15 14.32 8.77
C TRP A 125 3.27 15.45 7.76
N GLN A 126 4.35 16.24 7.88
CA GLN A 126 4.64 17.37 6.98
C GLN A 126 6.01 17.16 6.36
N TYR A 127 6.09 17.34 5.05
CA TYR A 127 7.31 17.20 4.28
C TYR A 127 7.58 18.44 3.46
N GLU A 128 8.83 18.88 3.43
CA GLU A 128 9.34 19.76 2.40
C GLU A 128 9.71 18.93 1.17
N VAL A 129 9.52 19.50 -0.03
CA VAL A 129 9.81 18.81 -1.29
C VAL A 129 10.88 19.56 -2.04
N HIS A 130 12.02 18.93 -2.24
CA HIS A 130 13.09 19.42 -3.14
C HIS A 130 13.99 18.26 -3.55
N SER A 131 14.75 18.44 -4.63
CA SER A 131 15.73 17.45 -5.14
C SER A 131 15.14 16.04 -5.36
N GLY A 132 13.85 15.95 -5.74
CA GLY A 132 13.19 14.66 -5.99
C GLY A 132 13.00 13.78 -4.77
N ALA A 133 12.83 14.37 -3.57
CA ALA A 133 12.66 13.66 -2.31
C ALA A 133 11.77 14.44 -1.33
N PHE A 134 11.24 13.73 -0.34
CA PHE A 134 10.70 14.32 0.87
C PHE A 134 11.80 14.65 1.85
N HIS A 135 11.67 15.78 2.53
CA HIS A 135 12.59 16.19 3.57
C HIS A 135 11.82 16.47 4.86
N HIS A 136 12.35 15.96 5.96
CA HIS A 136 11.84 16.13 7.31
C HIS A 136 13.03 16.26 8.28
N ARG A 137 12.79 16.58 9.54
CA ARG A 137 13.84 16.71 10.58
C ARG A 137 14.81 15.52 10.66
N GLY A 138 14.38 14.33 10.22
CA GLY A 138 15.20 13.11 10.15
C GLY A 138 16.03 12.95 8.88
N GLY A 139 15.99 13.92 7.95
CA GLY A 139 16.73 13.85 6.67
C GLY A 139 15.84 13.59 5.45
N ALA A 140 16.47 13.21 4.35
CA ALA A 140 15.78 12.93 3.09
C ALA A 140 15.13 11.54 3.08
N ALA A 141 13.89 11.46 2.58
CA ALA A 141 13.17 10.22 2.37
C ALA A 141 12.84 10.01 0.89
N LEU A 142 13.12 8.82 0.42
CA LEU A 142 12.79 8.37 -0.93
C LEU A 142 11.29 8.05 -1.00
N VAL A 143 10.61 8.52 -2.04
CA VAL A 143 9.18 8.28 -2.23
C VAL A 143 8.97 7.26 -3.35
N PHE A 144 8.08 6.31 -3.10
CA PHE A 144 7.74 5.25 -4.05
C PHE A 144 6.23 5.21 -4.31
N SER A 145 5.88 4.83 -5.54
CA SER A 145 4.52 4.53 -5.97
C SER A 145 4.40 3.04 -6.24
N VAL A 146 3.32 2.43 -5.77
CA VAL A 146 2.95 1.04 -6.06
C VAL A 146 1.60 1.03 -6.75
N LYS A 147 1.62 0.96 -8.08
CA LYS A 147 0.41 0.73 -8.86
C LYS A 147 0.04 -0.75 -8.73
N PRO A 148 -1.19 -1.08 -8.31
CA PRO A 148 -1.56 -2.47 -8.13
C PRO A 148 -1.57 -3.24 -9.45
N THR A 149 -1.02 -4.42 -9.45
CA THR A 149 -1.26 -5.45 -10.46
C THR A 149 -2.40 -6.37 -10.03
N LYS A 150 -2.51 -6.59 -8.73
CA LYS A 150 -3.56 -7.38 -8.10
C LYS A 150 -3.79 -6.89 -6.67
N ILE A 151 -5.05 -6.89 -6.25
CA ILE A 151 -5.42 -6.68 -4.86
C ILE A 151 -6.23 -7.89 -4.39
N LEU A 152 -5.88 -8.42 -3.21
CA LEU A 152 -6.65 -9.44 -2.51
C LEU A 152 -7.39 -8.78 -1.34
N ALA A 153 -8.65 -9.12 -1.18
CA ALA A 153 -9.49 -8.66 -0.07
C ALA A 153 -10.11 -9.87 0.63
N PHE A 154 -9.81 -10.02 1.91
CA PHE A 154 -10.24 -11.13 2.75
C PHE A 154 -11.25 -10.61 3.78
N ALA A 155 -12.54 -10.76 3.51
CA ALA A 155 -13.58 -10.45 4.50
C ALA A 155 -13.65 -11.55 5.55
N LYS A 156 -13.76 -11.13 6.80
CA LYS A 156 -13.90 -12.01 7.97
C LYS A 156 -15.36 -12.04 8.45
N GLY A 157 -15.72 -13.04 9.24
CA GLY A 157 -17.11 -13.28 9.63
C GLY A 157 -17.76 -14.27 8.67
N LYS A 158 -18.33 -13.82 7.57
CA LYS A 158 -18.58 -14.67 6.39
C LYS A 158 -17.34 -14.59 5.52
N PHE A 159 -16.46 -15.57 5.66
CA PHE A 159 -15.17 -15.57 5.00
C PHE A 159 -15.31 -15.51 3.47
N SER A 160 -14.75 -14.47 2.87
CA SER A 160 -14.63 -14.37 1.42
C SER A 160 -13.23 -14.00 0.99
N HIS A 161 -12.73 -14.67 -0.04
CA HIS A 161 -11.47 -14.36 -0.71
C HIS A 161 -11.80 -13.69 -2.04
N THR A 162 -11.64 -12.38 -2.10
CA THR A 162 -11.89 -11.59 -3.30
C THR A 162 -10.58 -11.17 -3.94
N ARG A 163 -10.56 -11.17 -5.27
CA ARG A 163 -9.44 -10.68 -6.09
C ARG A 163 -9.92 -9.57 -7.00
N HIS A 164 -9.16 -8.46 -7.01
CA HIS A 164 -9.30 -7.38 -7.98
C HIS A 164 -8.07 -7.38 -8.89
N ARG A 165 -8.27 -7.42 -10.22
CA ARG A 165 -7.21 -7.37 -11.24
C ARG A 165 -7.32 -6.09 -12.05
N PHE A 166 -6.18 -5.45 -12.32
CA PHE A 166 -6.05 -4.17 -13.02
C PHE A 166 -5.45 -4.33 -14.41
#